data_7142469d790f35f3c38c972752b7f253
#
_entry.id   7142469d790f35f3c38c972752b7f253
#
_cell.length_a   1.000
_cell.length_b   1.000
_cell.length_c   1.000
_cell.angle_alpha   90.00
_cell.angle_beta   90.00
_cell.angle_gamma   90.00
#
_symmetry.space_group_name_H-M   'P 1'
#
loop_
_entity.id
_entity.type
_entity.pdbx_description
1 polymer ?
#
loop_
_entity_poly.entity_id
_entity_poly.type
_entity_poly.pdbx_seq_one_letter_code
_entity_poly.pdbx_strand_id
1 'polypeptide(L)'
;MSVRKKTALALAAVALTTGLATGAGPATAAPATGQSAAAECGVRADGKLWCGNRIGAKGYVHRSYTSGVRGSLTSGFSWFVCWGPGDDHAGGNNVWYWTLLDNGQWGNVPAADVYTPSDPYGNLRQC
;
A
#
# COMPACT_ATOMS: atom_id res chain seq x y z
N MET A 1 -49.24 30.45 -32.21
CA MET A 1 -49.00 30.10 -31.93
C MET A 1 -48.40 29.43 -31.55
N SER A 2 -48.31 29.32 -31.32
CA SER A 2 -47.75 28.79 -30.98
C SER A 2 -47.07 28.20 -30.57
N VAL A 3 -46.91 28.09 -30.38
CA VAL A 3 -46.23 27.64 -29.98
C VAL A 3 -45.71 27.04 -29.46
N ARG A 4 -45.74 26.96 -29.48
CA ARG A 4 -45.25 26.60 -29.02
C ARG A 4 -44.63 25.89 -28.53
N LYS A 5 -44.56 25.76 -28.46
CA LYS A 5 -44.06 25.32 -28.02
C LYS A 5 -43.36 24.66 -27.55
N LYS A 6 -43.29 24.61 -27.50
CA LYS A 6 -42.71 24.21 -27.09
C LYS A 6 -42.03 23.54 -26.55
N THR A 7 -41.90 23.33 -26.40
CA THR A 7 -41.21 22.83 -25.87
C THR A 7 -40.56 22.17 -25.38
N ALA A 8 -40.63 22.28 -25.31
CA ALA A 8 -39.94 21.77 -24.80
C ALA A 8 -39.36 21.17 -24.35
N LEU A 9 -39.50 21.18 -24.37
CA LEU A 9 -38.93 20.68 -23.90
C LEU A 9 -38.15 20.10 -23.47
N ALA A 10 -38.16 20.18 -23.40
CA ALA A 10 -37.43 19.70 -22.95
C ALA A 10 -36.76 19.15 -22.48
N LEU A 11 -36.92 19.28 -22.47
CA LEU A 11 -36.31 18.76 -21.95
C LEU A 11 -35.53 18.25 -21.55
N ALA A 12 -35.78 18.36 -21.56
CA ALA A 12 -35.12 17.85 -21.07
C ALA A 12 -34.40 17.36 -20.68
N ALA A 13 -34.66 17.59 -20.70
CA ALA A 13 -34.03 17.07 -20.20
C ALA A 13 -33.32 16.59 -19.79
N VAL A 14 -33.41 16.74 -19.71
CA VAL A 14 -32.88 16.18 -19.21
C VAL A 14 -32.16 15.72 -18.80
N ALA A 15 -32.39 16.02 -18.79
CA ALA A 15 -31.87 15.44 -18.30
C ALA A 15 -31.21 15.04 -17.87
N LEU A 16 -31.27 15.37 -17.80
CA LEU A 16 -30.78 14.82 -17.29
C LEU A 16 -30.10 14.35 -16.86
N THR A 17 -30.24 14.57 -16.82
CA THR A 17 -29.86 13.97 -16.39
C THR A 17 -29.21 13.42 -16.04
N THR A 18 -29.28 13.77 -16.02
CA THR A 18 -28.88 13.11 -15.59
C THR A 18 -28.13 12.59 -15.28
N GLY A 19 -28.16 13.02 -15.22
CA GLY A 19 -27.60 12.35 -14.80
C GLY A 19 -26.97 12.07 -14.45
N LEU A 20 -26.95 12.28 -14.32
CA LEU A 20 -26.44 11.76 -13.89
C LEU A 20 -25.76 11.31 -13.51
N ALA A 21 -25.88 11.60 -13.45
CA ALA A 21 -25.38 11.03 -12.99
C ALA A 21 -24.87 10.48 -12.71
N THR A 22 -24.68 10.66 -12.64
CA THR A 22 -24.36 9.95 -12.25
C THR A 22 -23.71 9.44 -11.95
N GLY A 23 -23.54 9.80 -11.80
CA GLY A 23 -22.98 9.15 -11.38
C GLY A 23 -22.36 8.79 -11.09
N ALA A 24 -22.36 8.98 -11.03
CA ALA A 24 -21.77 8.54 -10.70
C ALA A 24 -21.06 8.08 -10.46
N GLY A 25 -20.94 8.29 -10.34
CA GLY A 25 -20.37 7.77 -9.93
C GLY A 25 -19.64 7.56 -9.62
N PRO A 26 -19.59 7.68 -9.55
CA PRO A 26 -18.67 7.37 -9.27
C PRO A 26 -18.00 6.91 -8.57
N ALA A 27 -18.01 7.00 -8.46
CA ALA A 27 -17.44 6.62 -7.90
C ALA A 27 -16.70 6.13 -7.43
N THR A 28 -16.74 6.30 -7.27
CA THR A 28 -16.19 5.91 -6.94
C THR A 28 -15.23 5.26 -6.59
N ALA A 29 -15.15 5.02 -6.46
CA ALA A 29 -14.15 4.24 -6.49
C ALA A 29 -12.88 4.56 -5.88
N ALA A 30 -12.68 5.65 -5.81
CA ALA A 30 -11.49 6.14 -5.29
C ALA A 30 -11.04 5.49 -4.06
N PRO A 31 -11.91 5.13 -3.27
CA PRO A 31 -11.55 4.62 -1.98
C PRO A 31 -10.60 3.49 -1.98
N ALA A 32 -10.52 2.81 -2.99
CA ALA A 32 -9.68 1.65 -2.99
C ALA A 32 -8.23 1.96 -2.74
N THR A 33 -7.82 3.20 -2.77
CA THR A 33 -6.41 3.49 -2.70
C THR A 33 -5.74 3.03 -1.43
N GLY A 34 -6.35 3.23 -0.29
CA GLY A 34 -5.71 2.84 0.95
C GLY A 34 -5.49 1.36 1.06
N GLN A 35 -6.35 0.60 0.47
CA GLN A 35 -6.25 -0.84 0.55
C GLN A 35 -5.32 -1.42 -0.48
N SER A 36 -5.07 -0.69 -1.54
CA SER A 36 -4.25 -1.19 -2.62
C SER A 36 -2.84 -1.51 -2.19
N ALA A 37 -2.29 -0.74 -1.26
CA ALA A 37 -0.94 -0.97 -0.82
C ALA A 37 -0.77 -2.35 -0.21
N ALA A 38 -1.67 -2.74 0.68
CA ALA A 38 -1.61 -4.05 1.28
C ALA A 38 -1.96 -5.15 0.28
N ALA A 39 -2.90 -4.88 -0.61
CA ALA A 39 -3.32 -5.85 -1.60
C ALA A 39 -2.23 -6.14 -2.62
N GLU A 40 -1.25 -5.26 -2.75
CA GLU A 40 -0.16 -5.46 -3.68
C GLU A 40 0.96 -6.34 -3.13
N CYS A 41 0.92 -6.68 -1.87
CA CYS A 41 1.94 -7.53 -1.28
C CYS A 41 1.96 -8.90 -1.93
N GLY A 42 3.14 -9.40 -2.21
CA GLY A 42 3.29 -10.74 -2.76
C GLY A 42 4.73 -11.09 -3.01
N VAL A 43 5.04 -12.38 -2.91
CA VAL A 43 6.35 -12.89 -3.29
C VAL A 43 6.33 -13.09 -4.80
N ARG A 44 7.26 -12.45 -5.48
CA ARG A 44 7.33 -12.50 -6.94
C ARG A 44 8.30 -13.57 -7.40
N ALA A 45 8.41 -13.72 -8.72
CA ALA A 45 9.26 -14.75 -9.32
C ALA A 45 10.72 -14.62 -8.90
N ASP A 46 11.16 -13.44 -8.51
CA ASP A 46 12.53 -13.21 -8.01
C ASP A 46 12.74 -13.74 -6.58
N GLY A 47 11.70 -14.28 -5.96
CA GLY A 47 11.77 -14.80 -4.59
C GLY A 47 11.67 -13.73 -3.51
N LYS A 48 11.47 -12.48 -3.88
CA LYS A 48 11.39 -11.38 -2.94
C LYS A 48 9.94 -11.02 -2.66
N LEU A 49 9.68 -10.60 -1.44
CA LEU A 49 8.39 -10.02 -1.06
C LEU A 49 8.35 -8.58 -1.54
N TRP A 50 7.43 -8.25 -2.41
CA TRP A 50 7.16 -6.89 -2.83
C TRP A 50 5.93 -6.42 -2.09
N CYS A 51 6.03 -5.31 -1.36
CA CYS A 51 4.96 -4.91 -0.47
C CYS A 51 5.02 -3.42 -0.17
N GLY A 52 3.88 -2.83 0.15
CA GLY A 52 3.84 -1.47 0.65
C GLY A 52 4.49 -1.38 2.02
N ASN A 53 5.06 -0.22 2.30
CA ASN A 53 5.70 0.03 3.58
C ASN A 53 5.51 1.48 3.99
N ARG A 54 5.74 1.75 5.28
CA ARG A 54 5.69 3.11 5.79
C ARG A 54 6.83 3.91 5.17
N ILE A 55 6.52 5.07 4.65
CA ILE A 55 7.54 5.98 4.10
C ILE A 55 8.39 6.45 5.28
N GLY A 56 9.71 6.33 5.13
CA GLY A 56 10.63 6.67 6.20
C GLY A 56 10.88 5.54 7.18
N ALA A 57 10.42 4.33 6.88
CA ALA A 57 10.68 3.17 7.73
C ALA A 57 12.17 2.96 7.88
N LYS A 58 12.63 2.83 9.12
CA LYS A 58 14.06 2.70 9.40
C LYS A 58 14.52 1.26 9.27
N GLY A 59 15.72 1.10 8.74
CA GLY A 59 16.40 -0.19 8.68
C GLY A 59 17.52 -0.21 9.70
N TYR A 60 17.64 -1.31 10.42
CA TYR A 60 18.56 -1.44 11.54
C TYR A 60 19.65 -2.46 11.22
N VAL A 61 20.78 -2.32 11.94
CA VAL A 61 21.93 -3.21 11.78
C VAL A 61 21.55 -4.66 12.05
N HIS A 62 20.83 -4.88 13.14
CA HIS A 62 20.31 -6.19 13.53
C HIS A 62 18.80 -6.11 13.65
N ARG A 63 18.15 -7.19 13.98
CA ARG A 63 16.73 -7.24 14.22
C ARG A 63 16.44 -6.75 15.64
N SER A 64 16.87 -5.53 15.91
CA SER A 64 16.77 -4.90 17.24
C SER A 64 16.75 -3.40 17.11
N TYR A 65 15.90 -2.76 17.87
CA TYR A 65 15.79 -1.31 17.90
C TYR A 65 17.04 -0.64 18.50
N THR A 66 17.83 -1.35 19.27
CA THR A 66 19.02 -0.79 19.90
C THR A 66 20.30 -1.00 19.09
N SER A 67 20.17 -1.61 17.94
CA SER A 67 21.36 -1.99 17.15
C SER A 67 21.88 -0.89 16.23
N GLY A 68 21.21 0.25 16.17
CA GLY A 68 21.64 1.35 15.31
C GLY A 68 20.93 1.33 13.96
N VAL A 69 20.66 2.52 13.45
CA VAL A 69 19.96 2.72 12.19
C VAL A 69 20.97 2.83 11.06
N ARG A 70 20.75 2.08 9.98
CA ARG A 70 21.59 2.15 8.79
C ARG A 70 21.04 3.07 7.72
N GLY A 71 19.75 3.32 7.73
CA GLY A 71 19.08 4.13 6.73
C GLY A 71 17.60 3.94 6.81
N SER A 72 16.90 4.31 5.74
CA SER A 72 15.45 4.20 5.72
C SER A 72 14.95 3.86 4.33
N LEU A 73 13.67 3.49 4.26
CA LEU A 73 12.94 3.32 3.01
C LEU A 73 12.22 4.63 2.74
N THR A 74 12.62 5.34 1.70
CA THR A 74 12.06 6.65 1.36
C THR A 74 10.84 6.54 0.45
N SER A 75 10.62 5.38 -0.17
CA SER A 75 9.43 5.13 -0.97
C SER A 75 8.42 4.30 -0.17
N GLY A 76 7.19 4.29 -0.65
CA GLY A 76 6.10 3.58 0.03
C GLY A 76 5.89 2.16 -0.46
N PHE A 77 6.76 1.66 -1.33
CA PHE A 77 6.67 0.30 -1.85
C PHE A 77 8.08 -0.23 -2.05
N SER A 78 8.38 -1.40 -1.50
CA SER A 78 9.73 -1.94 -1.47
C SER A 78 9.72 -3.46 -1.57
N TRP A 79 10.92 -4.04 -1.72
CA TRP A 79 11.06 -5.49 -1.74
C TRP A 79 11.94 -5.93 -0.57
N PHE A 80 11.66 -7.13 -0.10
CA PHE A 80 12.33 -7.72 1.06
C PHE A 80 12.77 -9.14 0.70
N VAL A 81 13.99 -9.50 1.09
CA VAL A 81 14.60 -10.75 0.63
C VAL A 81 14.23 -11.94 1.51
N CYS A 82 14.13 -11.71 2.81
CA CYS A 82 13.87 -12.77 3.78
C CYS A 82 13.42 -12.15 5.10
N TRP A 83 12.97 -12.97 6.01
CA TRP A 83 12.53 -12.50 7.31
C TRP A 83 13.27 -13.26 8.42
N GLY A 84 13.31 -12.69 9.61
CA GLY A 84 13.86 -13.36 10.78
C GLY A 84 13.26 -12.79 12.05
N PRO A 85 13.37 -13.52 13.15
CA PRO A 85 12.85 -13.04 14.43
C PRO A 85 13.83 -12.06 15.07
N GLY A 86 13.29 -11.14 15.84
CA GLY A 86 14.08 -10.14 16.54
C GLY A 86 13.30 -9.59 17.72
N ASP A 87 13.51 -8.30 18.03
CA ASP A 87 12.78 -7.65 19.11
C ASP A 87 11.30 -7.57 18.79
N ASP A 88 10.47 -7.63 19.81
CA ASP A 88 9.05 -7.37 19.68
C ASP A 88 8.83 -5.94 19.24
N HIS A 89 7.82 -5.71 18.44
CA HIS A 89 7.49 -4.38 17.93
C HIS A 89 5.99 -4.13 17.96
N ALA A 90 5.61 -2.91 17.61
CA ALA A 90 4.24 -2.46 17.71
C ALA A 90 3.25 -3.24 16.84
N GLY A 91 3.74 -4.01 15.90
CA GLY A 91 2.90 -4.86 15.05
C GLY A 91 2.39 -6.12 15.75
N GLY A 92 2.77 -6.34 17.01
CA GLY A 92 2.28 -7.47 17.79
C GLY A 92 3.04 -8.77 17.56
N ASN A 93 4.20 -8.69 16.95
CA ASN A 93 5.05 -9.86 16.72
C ASN A 93 6.52 -9.44 16.72
N ASN A 94 7.42 -10.37 16.43
CA ASN A 94 8.86 -10.12 16.42
C ASN A 94 9.49 -10.37 15.05
N VAL A 95 8.70 -10.21 13.99
CA VAL A 95 9.17 -10.48 12.63
C VAL A 95 9.86 -9.23 12.07
N TRP A 96 11.00 -9.43 11.44
CA TRP A 96 11.78 -8.39 10.79
C TRP A 96 12.12 -8.83 9.39
N TYR A 97 12.12 -7.87 8.45
CA TYR A 97 12.39 -8.13 7.04
C TYR A 97 13.73 -7.53 6.61
N TRP A 98 14.48 -8.27 5.82
CA TRP A 98 15.82 -7.87 5.36
C TRP A 98 15.70 -7.25 3.98
N THR A 99 16.25 -6.06 3.81
CA THR A 99 16.10 -5.31 2.56
C THR A 99 17.28 -4.38 2.30
N LEU A 100 17.39 -3.93 1.05
CA LEU A 100 18.30 -2.86 0.67
C LEU A 100 17.59 -1.53 0.89
N LEU A 101 18.18 -0.69 1.72
CA LEU A 101 17.64 0.63 2.03
C LEU A 101 17.98 1.61 0.90
N ASP A 102 17.29 2.73 0.86
CA ASP A 102 17.40 3.64 -0.27
C ASP A 102 18.73 4.41 -0.32
N ASN A 103 19.54 4.32 0.74
CA ASN A 103 20.90 4.85 0.75
C ASN A 103 21.95 3.83 0.35
N GLY A 104 21.53 2.62 -0.10
CA GLY A 104 22.46 1.57 -0.53
C GLY A 104 22.94 0.65 0.57
N GLN A 105 22.51 0.85 1.81
CA GLN A 105 22.86 -0.03 2.93
C GLN A 105 21.81 -1.12 3.09
N TRP A 106 22.24 -2.29 3.50
CA TRP A 106 21.32 -3.37 3.87
C TRP A 106 20.90 -3.21 5.32
N GLY A 107 19.64 -3.49 5.60
CA GLY A 107 19.13 -3.35 6.96
C GLY A 107 17.90 -4.21 7.23
N ASN A 108 17.58 -4.29 8.50
CA ASN A 108 16.41 -5.02 8.99
C ASN A 108 15.31 -4.02 9.33
N VAL A 109 14.12 -4.24 8.77
CA VAL A 109 12.96 -3.38 8.98
C VAL A 109 11.93 -4.17 9.77
N PRO A 110 11.41 -3.62 10.88
CA PRO A 110 10.40 -4.34 11.66
C PRO A 110 9.10 -4.46 10.86
N ALA A 111 8.44 -5.59 10.99
CA ALA A 111 7.21 -5.85 10.23
C ALA A 111 6.12 -4.83 10.52
N ALA A 112 6.18 -4.16 11.67
CA ALA A 112 5.24 -3.09 11.99
C ALA A 112 5.23 -1.99 10.94
N ASP A 113 6.31 -1.84 10.19
CA ASP A 113 6.46 -0.80 9.17
C ASP A 113 6.22 -1.33 7.75
N VAL A 114 5.85 -2.58 7.62
CA VAL A 114 5.56 -3.20 6.32
C VAL A 114 4.09 -3.61 6.31
N TYR A 115 3.38 -3.28 5.24
CA TYR A 115 1.93 -3.46 5.21
C TYR A 115 1.53 -4.87 4.79
N THR A 116 2.20 -5.87 5.35
CA THR A 116 1.88 -7.27 5.13
C THR A 116 0.56 -7.64 5.81
N PRO A 117 -0.27 -8.46 5.16
CA PRO A 117 -1.50 -8.94 5.81
C PRO A 117 -1.24 -9.94 6.93
N SER A 118 -0.06 -10.54 6.94
CA SER A 118 0.34 -11.47 8.01
C SER A 118 1.85 -11.48 8.13
N ASP A 119 2.37 -11.80 9.31
CA ASP A 119 3.80 -11.84 9.58
C ASP A 119 4.17 -13.17 10.24
N PRO A 120 5.18 -13.83 9.69
CA PRO A 120 5.89 -13.53 8.46
C PRO A 120 4.99 -13.75 7.25
N TYR A 121 5.31 -13.08 6.15
CA TYR A 121 4.55 -13.26 4.92
C TYR A 121 4.76 -14.69 4.40
N GLY A 122 3.66 -15.34 4.07
CA GLY A 122 3.61 -16.79 3.90
C GLY A 122 4.66 -17.45 3.03
N ASN A 123 4.93 -16.90 1.86
CA ASN A 123 5.84 -17.55 0.93
C ASN A 123 7.27 -17.03 1.00
N LEU A 124 7.55 -16.11 1.89
CA LEU A 124 8.88 -15.53 1.98
C LEU A 124 9.77 -16.45 2.81
N ARG A 125 10.98 -16.71 2.31
CA ARG A 125 11.93 -17.56 3.03
C ARG A 125 12.43 -16.89 4.30
N GLN A 126 12.80 -17.69 5.25
CA GLN A 126 13.49 -17.21 6.44
C GLN A 126 14.98 -17.00 6.13
N CYS A 127 15.55 -15.96 6.69
CA CYS A 127 16.97 -15.65 6.49
C CYS A 127 17.92 -16.70 7.07
#